data_0a1ebb0d140fe5b4346a05bc0271a808
#
_entry.id   0a1ebb0d140fe5b4346a05bc0271a808
#
_cell.length_a   1.000
_cell.length_b   1.000
_cell.length_c   1.000
_cell.angle_alpha   90.00
_cell.angle_beta   90.00
_cell.angle_gamma   90.00
#
_symmetry.space_group_name_H-M   'P 1'
#
loop_
_entity.id
_entity.type
_entity.pdbx_description
1 polymer ?
#
loop_
_entity_poly.entity_id
_entity_poly.type
_entity_poly.pdbx_seq_one_letter_code
_entity_poly.pdbx_strand_id
1 'polypeptide(L)'
;PEDDRQYGSSVVCDIEALGAIARRIHFGMFVSESKFRSDPAAFVPHIRSRNIDALSGLITKPAVEEVLLARVRQKADVYGQNLDQTSTHYPGPERRKIQSEDIVLLYQKFIIPLTKKVEIDYLLERYVRVCVCVCVCMWRYVEVSSLTSLIRA
;
A
#
# COMPACT_ATOMS: atom_id res chain seq x y z
N PRO A 1 -32.04 15.45 16.63
CA PRO A 1 -31.59 16.06 15.39
C PRO A 1 -32.26 15.32 14.24
N GLU A 2 -33.01 16.05 13.44
CA GLU A 2 -33.65 15.47 12.25
C GLU A 2 -32.55 15.16 11.23
N ASP A 3 -32.66 13.96 10.63
CA ASP A 3 -31.77 13.51 9.57
C ASP A 3 -32.08 14.33 8.30
N ASP A 4 -31.11 15.15 7.86
CA ASP A 4 -31.26 16.00 6.67
C ASP A 4 -31.19 15.24 5.35
N ARG A 5 -30.94 13.92 5.39
CA ARG A 5 -30.80 13.00 4.24
C ARG A 5 -29.77 13.45 3.19
N GLN A 6 -28.83 14.32 3.56
CA GLN A 6 -27.77 14.81 2.66
C GLN A 6 -26.50 13.95 2.76
N TYR A 7 -26.61 12.68 2.48
CA TYR A 7 -25.47 11.73 2.59
C TYR A 7 -24.46 11.83 1.43
N GLY A 8 -24.78 12.55 0.36
CA GLY A 8 -23.97 12.58 -0.84
C GLY A 8 -22.54 13.07 -0.61
N SER A 9 -22.37 14.15 0.15
CA SER A 9 -21.06 14.70 0.48
C SER A 9 -20.24 13.77 1.40
N SER A 10 -20.89 13.14 2.38
CA SER A 10 -20.25 12.18 3.27
C SER A 10 -19.76 10.95 2.51
N VAL A 11 -20.57 10.42 1.60
CA VAL A 11 -20.19 9.27 0.75
C VAL A 11 -18.99 9.61 -0.14
N VAL A 12 -18.92 10.80 -0.71
CA VAL A 12 -17.76 11.22 -1.51
C VAL A 12 -16.50 11.26 -0.66
N CYS A 13 -16.56 11.86 0.54
CA CYS A 13 -15.42 11.89 1.47
C CYS A 13 -14.97 10.48 1.87
N ASP A 14 -15.91 9.57 2.12
CA ASP A 14 -15.60 8.17 2.46
C ASP A 14 -14.90 7.45 1.31
N ILE A 15 -15.38 7.61 0.07
CA ILE A 15 -14.76 7.03 -1.12
C ILE A 15 -13.33 7.57 -1.31
N GLU A 16 -13.12 8.87 -1.14
CA GLU A 16 -11.78 9.48 -1.24
C GLU A 16 -10.84 8.95 -0.16
N ALA A 17 -11.29 8.87 1.09
CA ALA A 17 -10.53 8.35 2.21
C ALA A 17 -10.15 6.88 1.99
N LEU A 18 -11.11 6.03 1.62
CA LEU A 18 -10.87 4.63 1.30
C LEU A 18 -9.94 4.47 0.10
N GLY A 19 -10.10 5.29 -0.93
CA GLY A 19 -9.19 5.34 -2.08
C GLY A 19 -7.75 5.70 -1.69
N ALA A 20 -7.58 6.66 -0.78
CA ALA A 20 -6.27 7.04 -0.26
C ALA A 20 -5.62 5.90 0.56
N ILE A 21 -6.39 5.24 1.41
CA ILE A 21 -5.94 4.07 2.19
C ILE A 21 -5.56 2.92 1.26
N ALA A 22 -6.40 2.61 0.27
CA ALA A 22 -6.13 1.56 -0.71
C ALA A 22 -4.82 1.82 -1.47
N ARG A 23 -4.61 3.03 -1.97
CA ARG A 23 -3.34 3.43 -2.61
C ARG A 23 -2.16 3.24 -1.66
N ARG A 24 -2.29 3.66 -0.40
CA ARG A 24 -1.23 3.50 0.61
C ARG A 24 -0.85 2.03 0.83
N ILE A 25 -1.83 1.14 0.88
CA ILE A 25 -1.64 -0.30 1.04
C ILE A 25 -0.97 -0.89 -0.21
N HIS A 26 -1.43 -0.55 -1.41
CA HIS A 26 -0.88 -1.03 -2.66
C HIS A 26 0.57 -0.58 -2.92
N PHE A 27 1.01 0.54 -2.35
CA PHE A 27 2.42 0.93 -2.39
C PHE A 27 3.36 -0.13 -1.77
N GLY A 28 2.85 -1.04 -0.95
CA GLY A 28 3.58 -2.20 -0.46
C GLY A 28 4.23 -3.03 -1.57
N MET A 29 3.60 -3.13 -2.76
CA MET A 29 4.18 -3.84 -3.91
C MET A 29 5.54 -3.26 -4.33
N PHE A 30 5.67 -1.94 -4.38
CA PHE A 30 6.92 -1.28 -4.75
C PHE A 30 8.00 -1.46 -3.68
N VAL A 31 7.61 -1.42 -2.40
CA VAL A 31 8.50 -1.68 -1.28
C VAL A 31 9.03 -3.10 -1.34
N SER A 32 8.15 -4.06 -1.58
CA SER A 32 8.45 -5.48 -1.73
C SER A 32 9.41 -5.74 -2.90
N GLU A 33 9.15 -5.14 -4.08
CA GLU A 33 10.04 -5.23 -5.23
C GLU A 33 11.42 -4.62 -4.94
N SER A 34 11.47 -3.49 -4.24
CA SER A 34 12.74 -2.87 -3.84
C SER A 34 13.56 -3.76 -2.91
N LYS A 35 12.91 -4.37 -1.91
CA LYS A 35 13.56 -5.33 -1.00
C LYS A 35 14.06 -6.56 -1.75
N PHE A 36 13.24 -7.11 -2.63
CA PHE A 36 13.61 -8.24 -3.46
C PHE A 36 14.84 -7.92 -4.34
N ARG A 37 14.87 -6.76 -4.99
CA ARG A 37 16.00 -6.34 -5.84
C ARG A 37 17.29 -6.13 -5.07
N SER A 38 17.21 -5.73 -3.79
CA SER A 38 18.40 -5.53 -2.96
C SER A 38 19.06 -6.85 -2.54
N ASP A 39 18.29 -7.92 -2.35
CA ASP A 39 18.80 -9.25 -2.00
C ASP A 39 17.92 -10.38 -2.58
N PRO A 40 18.01 -10.65 -3.88
CA PRO A 40 17.21 -11.72 -4.51
C PRO A 40 17.51 -13.10 -3.95
N ALA A 41 18.74 -13.33 -3.50
CA ALA A 41 19.18 -14.65 -3.00
C ALA A 41 18.43 -15.07 -1.74
N ALA A 42 18.15 -14.12 -0.85
CA ALA A 42 17.38 -14.37 0.37
C ALA A 42 15.91 -14.68 0.08
N PHE A 43 15.31 -14.05 -0.95
CA PHE A 43 13.87 -14.19 -1.22
C PHE A 43 13.52 -15.41 -2.10
N VAL A 44 14.32 -15.73 -3.13
CA VAL A 44 14.02 -16.75 -4.13
C VAL A 44 13.67 -18.13 -3.54
N PRO A 45 14.42 -18.68 -2.56
CA PRO A 45 14.10 -19.99 -1.97
C PRO A 45 12.71 -19.99 -1.33
N HIS A 46 12.37 -18.92 -0.60
CA HIS A 46 11.10 -18.80 0.13
C HIS A 46 9.90 -18.54 -0.79
N ILE A 47 10.11 -17.82 -1.90
CA ILE A 47 9.09 -17.65 -2.94
C ILE A 47 8.78 -19.00 -3.61
N ARG A 48 9.82 -19.77 -3.97
CA ARG A 48 9.64 -21.09 -4.61
C ARG A 48 8.94 -22.10 -3.71
N SER A 49 9.30 -22.12 -2.42
CA SER A 49 8.66 -23.01 -1.42
C SER A 49 7.31 -22.45 -0.92
N ARG A 50 6.90 -21.24 -1.35
CA ARG A 50 5.71 -20.53 -0.87
C ARG A 50 5.67 -20.39 0.67
N ASN A 51 6.84 -20.20 1.29
CA ASN A 51 6.97 -20.07 2.73
C ASN A 51 6.62 -18.63 3.17
N ILE A 52 5.35 -18.42 3.55
CA ILE A 52 4.79 -17.11 3.94
C ILE A 52 5.48 -16.57 5.20
N ASP A 53 5.76 -17.44 6.18
CA ASP A 53 6.34 -17.01 7.46
C ASP A 53 7.75 -16.47 7.28
N ALA A 54 8.57 -17.18 6.50
CA ALA A 54 9.91 -16.71 6.18
C ALA A 54 9.90 -15.41 5.38
N LEU A 55 9.01 -15.27 4.39
CA LEU A 55 8.83 -14.03 3.64
C LEU A 55 8.39 -12.88 4.55
N SER A 56 7.44 -13.14 5.46
CA SER A 56 7.00 -12.15 6.44
C SER A 56 8.16 -11.68 7.33
N GLY A 57 9.04 -12.58 7.77
CA GLY A 57 10.24 -12.23 8.52
C GLY A 57 11.20 -11.33 7.74
N LEU A 58 11.40 -11.58 6.45
CA LEU A 58 12.27 -10.79 5.59
C LEU A 58 11.73 -9.37 5.31
N ILE A 59 10.42 -9.21 5.18
CA ILE A 59 9.81 -7.91 4.90
C ILE A 59 9.56 -7.08 6.16
N THR A 60 9.42 -7.71 7.33
CA THR A 60 9.07 -7.03 8.58
C THR A 60 10.33 -6.49 9.27
N LYS A 61 10.33 -5.20 9.60
CA LYS A 61 11.35 -4.54 10.42
C LYS A 61 10.67 -3.77 11.56
N PRO A 62 10.56 -4.34 12.77
CA PRO A 62 9.81 -3.74 13.88
C PRO A 62 10.22 -2.30 14.21
N ALA A 63 11.52 -2.02 14.22
CA ALA A 63 12.03 -0.67 14.47
C ALA A 63 11.52 0.38 13.45
N VAL A 64 11.33 -0.03 12.19
CA VAL A 64 10.77 0.86 11.15
C VAL A 64 9.27 1.09 11.39
N GLU A 65 8.55 0.09 11.86
CA GLU A 65 7.12 0.21 12.19
C GLU A 65 6.90 1.15 13.37
N GLU A 66 7.73 1.08 14.41
CA GLU A 66 7.67 2.01 15.55
C GLU A 66 7.89 3.46 15.10
N VAL A 67 8.93 3.71 14.30
CA VAL A 67 9.19 5.04 13.75
C VAL A 67 8.05 5.52 12.85
N LEU A 68 7.44 4.62 12.08
CA LEU A 68 6.25 4.94 11.27
C LEU A 68 5.09 5.38 12.14
N LEU A 69 4.78 4.62 13.20
CA LEU A 69 3.66 4.94 14.11
C LEU A 69 3.88 6.27 14.85
N ALA A 70 5.11 6.55 15.28
CA ALA A 70 5.46 7.83 15.87
C ALA A 70 5.22 9.01 14.89
N ARG A 71 5.60 8.85 13.62
CA ARG A 71 5.34 9.85 12.56
C ARG A 71 3.84 9.99 12.26
N VAL A 72 3.10 8.90 12.27
CA VAL A 72 1.64 8.91 12.06
C VAL A 72 0.98 9.71 13.19
N ARG A 73 1.35 9.45 14.45
CA ARG A 73 0.85 10.21 15.61
C ARG A 73 1.12 11.69 15.44
N GLN A 74 2.37 12.07 15.16
CA GLN A 74 2.76 13.46 14.98
C GLN A 74 1.97 14.15 13.85
N LYS A 75 1.76 13.46 12.73
CA LYS A 75 0.94 13.99 11.63
C LYS A 75 -0.53 14.12 12.02
N ALA A 76 -1.08 13.13 12.71
CA ALA A 76 -2.46 13.17 13.19
C ALA A 76 -2.67 14.33 14.18
N ASP A 77 -1.69 14.62 15.04
CA ASP A 77 -1.71 15.77 15.94
C ASP A 77 -1.78 17.11 15.20
N VAL A 78 -1.09 17.22 14.07
CA VAL A 78 -1.09 18.45 13.25
C VAL A 78 -2.35 18.57 12.40
N TYR A 79 -2.71 17.51 11.66
CA TYR A 79 -3.82 17.55 10.71
C TYR A 79 -5.20 17.36 11.34
N GLY A 80 -5.26 16.77 12.54
CA GLY A 80 -6.52 16.59 13.28
C GLY A 80 -7.05 17.85 13.96
N GLN A 81 -6.36 18.99 13.84
CA GLN A 81 -6.77 20.25 14.43
C GLN A 81 -7.94 20.86 13.67
N ASN A 82 -8.89 21.46 14.41
CA ASN A 82 -9.96 22.23 13.79
C ASN A 82 -9.46 23.65 13.46
N LEU A 83 -9.16 23.89 12.18
CA LEU A 83 -8.63 25.15 11.68
C LEU A 83 -9.72 26.26 11.48
N ASP A 84 -11.00 25.90 11.57
CA ASP A 84 -12.12 26.81 11.31
C ASP A 84 -12.35 27.87 12.41
N GLN A 85 -11.61 27.81 13.50
CA GLN A 85 -11.73 28.77 14.58
C GLN A 85 -10.56 29.76 14.57
N THR A 86 -10.86 30.98 14.19
CA THR A 86 -9.97 32.16 14.13
C THR A 86 -9.40 32.63 15.48
N SER A 87 -9.34 31.81 16.49
CA SER A 87 -8.76 32.22 17.77
C SER A 87 -7.26 31.93 17.83
N THR A 88 -6.50 32.99 17.98
CA THR A 88 -5.04 33.11 18.16
C THR A 88 -4.44 32.36 19.34
N HIS A 89 -5.19 31.44 19.97
CA HIS A 89 -4.73 30.67 21.12
C HIS A 89 -4.45 29.23 20.74
N TYR A 90 -3.35 28.68 21.21
CA TYR A 90 -2.93 27.30 21.05
C TYR A 90 -4.13 26.35 21.25
N PRO A 91 -4.41 25.46 20.29
CA PRO A 91 -5.54 24.53 20.42
C PRO A 91 -5.24 23.51 21.50
N GLY A 92 -5.98 23.57 22.60
CA GLY A 92 -5.95 22.52 23.61
C GLY A 92 -6.44 21.19 23.02
N PRO A 93 -6.20 20.06 23.70
CA PRO A 93 -6.60 18.72 23.26
C PRO A 93 -8.11 18.57 22.99
N GLU A 94 -8.94 19.46 23.53
CA GLU A 94 -10.40 19.45 23.38
C GLU A 94 -10.91 19.92 22.00
N ARG A 95 -10.04 20.47 21.14
CA ARG A 95 -10.41 21.02 19.81
C ARG A 95 -10.08 20.10 18.65
N ARG A 96 -9.76 18.85 18.89
CA ARG A 96 -9.44 17.88 17.84
C ARG A 96 -10.73 17.21 17.36
N LYS A 97 -10.93 17.20 16.03
CA LYS A 97 -12.04 16.44 15.41
C LYS A 97 -11.81 14.93 15.53
N ILE A 98 -10.56 14.48 15.50
CA ILE A 98 -10.15 13.07 15.53
C ILE A 98 -9.00 12.95 16.53
N GLN A 99 -9.05 11.93 17.39
CA GLN A 99 -7.95 11.62 18.28
C GLN A 99 -6.79 10.98 17.48
N SER A 100 -5.56 11.43 17.75
CA SER A 100 -4.39 10.86 17.09
C SER A 100 -4.22 9.37 17.32
N GLU A 101 -4.66 8.88 18.48
CA GLU A 101 -4.64 7.46 18.83
C GLU A 101 -5.54 6.61 17.92
N ASP A 102 -6.69 7.13 17.47
CA ASP A 102 -7.59 6.42 16.56
C ASP A 102 -6.90 6.17 15.20
N ILE A 103 -6.14 7.16 14.72
CA ILE A 103 -5.36 7.02 13.49
C ILE A 103 -4.20 6.04 13.66
N VAL A 104 -3.51 6.07 14.80
CA VAL A 104 -2.46 5.10 15.13
C VAL A 104 -3.03 3.69 15.16
N LEU A 105 -4.20 3.53 15.80
CA LEU A 105 -4.89 2.25 15.90
C LEU A 105 -5.32 1.72 14.51
N LEU A 106 -5.82 2.60 13.64
CA LEU A 106 -6.13 2.28 12.25
C LEU A 106 -4.89 1.74 11.52
N TYR A 107 -3.74 2.38 11.70
CA TYR A 107 -2.49 1.91 11.11
C TYR A 107 -2.06 0.56 11.64
N GLN A 108 -2.10 0.36 12.95
CA GLN A 108 -1.69 -0.89 13.61
C GLN A 108 -2.59 -2.07 13.25
N LYS A 109 -3.92 -1.86 13.27
CA LYS A 109 -4.89 -2.96 13.09
C LYS A 109 -5.17 -3.29 11.63
N PHE A 110 -5.06 -2.32 10.71
CA PHE A 110 -5.50 -2.51 9.34
C PHE A 110 -4.42 -2.19 8.31
N ILE A 111 -3.85 -0.99 8.31
CA ILE A 111 -2.98 -0.55 7.21
C ILE A 111 -1.67 -1.36 7.18
N ILE A 112 -1.00 -1.54 8.30
CA ILE A 112 0.26 -2.31 8.37
C ILE A 112 0.02 -3.78 8.02
N PRO A 113 -0.94 -4.50 8.62
CA PRO A 113 -1.20 -5.90 8.28
C PRO A 113 -1.60 -6.10 6.81
N LEU A 114 -2.47 -5.25 6.28
CA LEU A 114 -2.89 -5.34 4.88
C LEU A 114 -1.73 -4.99 3.92
N THR A 115 -0.86 -4.04 4.27
CA THR A 115 0.35 -3.74 3.47
C THR A 115 1.28 -4.95 3.42
N LYS A 116 1.53 -5.61 4.56
CA LYS A 116 2.34 -6.85 4.62
C LYS A 116 1.73 -7.96 3.78
N LYS A 117 0.41 -8.13 3.83
CA LYS A 117 -0.28 -9.11 2.99
C LYS A 117 -0.05 -8.82 1.51
N VAL A 118 -0.24 -7.59 1.06
CA VAL A 118 0.01 -7.18 -0.33
C VAL A 118 1.48 -7.38 -0.73
N GLU A 119 2.43 -7.09 0.17
CA GLU A 119 3.86 -7.33 -0.06
C GLU A 119 4.14 -8.83 -0.32
N ILE A 120 3.56 -9.72 0.49
CA ILE A 120 3.73 -11.17 0.37
C ILE A 120 3.05 -11.69 -0.89
N ASP A 121 1.79 -11.33 -1.12
CA ASP A 121 1.02 -11.74 -2.29
C ASP A 121 1.75 -11.34 -3.58
N TYR A 122 2.30 -10.12 -3.64
CA TYR A 122 3.11 -9.65 -4.75
C TYR A 122 4.34 -10.53 -5.00
N LEU A 123 5.09 -10.89 -3.95
CA LEU A 123 6.27 -11.76 -4.07
C LEU A 123 5.93 -13.16 -4.56
N LEU A 124 4.82 -13.72 -4.07
CA LEU A 124 4.35 -15.05 -4.47
C LEU A 124 3.86 -15.10 -5.93
N GLU A 125 3.24 -14.01 -6.41
CA GLU A 125 2.74 -13.89 -7.77
C GLU A 125 3.81 -13.43 -8.78
N ARG A 126 4.92 -12.89 -8.29
CA ARG A 126 5.98 -12.32 -9.13
C ARG A 126 6.49 -13.29 -10.20
N TYR A 127 6.65 -14.57 -9.84
CA TYR A 127 7.08 -15.61 -10.77
C TYR A 127 6.04 -15.89 -11.85
N VAL A 128 4.77 -15.87 -11.51
CA VAL A 128 3.67 -16.08 -12.44
C VAL A 128 3.61 -14.92 -13.45
N ARG A 129 3.72 -13.68 -12.99
CA ARG A 129 3.68 -12.49 -13.87
C ARG A 129 4.88 -12.40 -14.79
N VAL A 130 6.08 -12.73 -14.33
CA VAL A 130 7.28 -12.75 -15.18
C VAL A 130 7.14 -13.81 -16.27
N CYS A 131 6.61 -14.99 -15.94
CA CYS A 131 6.39 -16.05 -16.91
C CYS A 131 5.34 -15.65 -17.96
N VAL A 132 4.24 -15.04 -17.56
CA VAL A 132 3.19 -14.55 -18.48
C VAL A 132 3.73 -13.41 -19.35
N CYS A 133 4.49 -12.48 -18.79
CA CYS A 133 5.07 -11.37 -19.54
C CYS A 133 6.10 -11.86 -20.58
N VAL A 134 6.95 -12.83 -20.21
CA VAL A 134 7.91 -13.45 -21.12
C VAL A 134 7.19 -14.25 -22.21
N CYS A 135 6.15 -15.00 -21.87
CA CYS A 135 5.34 -15.73 -22.84
C CYS A 135 4.62 -14.78 -23.82
N VAL A 136 4.02 -13.68 -23.32
CA VAL A 136 3.36 -12.69 -24.17
C VAL A 136 4.36 -11.93 -25.03
N CYS A 137 5.53 -11.57 -24.51
CA CYS A 137 6.59 -10.93 -25.29
C CYS A 137 7.17 -11.89 -26.33
N MET A 138 7.38 -13.18 -26.00
CA MET A 138 7.82 -14.18 -26.96
C MET A 138 6.76 -14.44 -28.03
N TRP A 139 5.48 -14.51 -27.66
CA TRP A 139 4.41 -14.71 -28.64
C TRP A 139 4.31 -13.54 -29.63
N ARG A 140 4.42 -12.31 -29.12
CA ARG A 140 4.45 -11.11 -29.96
C ARG A 140 5.68 -11.02 -30.87
N TYR A 141 6.83 -11.52 -30.41
CA TYR A 141 8.05 -11.58 -31.20
C TYR A 141 7.95 -12.62 -32.33
N VAL A 142 7.32 -13.77 -32.07
CA VAL A 142 7.08 -14.82 -33.09
C VAL A 142 6.10 -14.35 -34.15
N GLU A 143 5.03 -13.64 -33.78
CA GLU A 143 4.09 -13.07 -34.79
C GLU A 143 4.73 -12.04 -35.70
N VAL A 144 5.55 -11.15 -35.15
CA VAL A 144 6.24 -10.13 -35.94
C VAL A 144 7.29 -10.75 -36.87
N SER A 145 8.00 -11.78 -36.44
CA SER A 145 8.99 -12.48 -37.32
C SER A 145 8.31 -13.32 -38.39
N SER A 146 7.12 -13.85 -38.15
CA SER A 146 6.35 -14.57 -39.19
C SER A 146 5.78 -13.64 -40.27
N LEU A 147 5.37 -12.42 -39.89
CA LEU A 147 4.88 -11.41 -40.82
C LEU A 147 6.00 -10.83 -41.71
N THR A 148 7.22 -10.69 -41.18
CA THR A 148 8.36 -10.21 -41.96
C THR A 148 8.90 -11.23 -42.95
N SER A 149 8.69 -12.53 -42.76
CA SER A 149 9.02 -13.57 -43.72
C SER A 149 8.03 -13.69 -44.90
N LEU A 150 6.76 -13.30 -44.65
CA LEU A 150 5.71 -13.28 -45.69
C LEU A 150 5.78 -12.05 -46.64
N ILE A 151 6.45 -10.98 -46.20
CA ILE A 151 6.60 -9.75 -47.01
C ILE A 151 7.85 -9.83 -47.92
N ARG A 152 8.73 -10.83 -47.71
CA ARG A 152 9.95 -11.03 -48.53
C ARG A 152 9.87 -12.17 -49.57
N ALA A 153 8.72 -12.78 -49.68
CA ALA A 153 8.42 -13.75 -50.76
C ALA A 153 7.47 -13.13 -51.79
#